data_9c52400e72a138d4143afc1d128cc445
#
_entry.id   9c52400e72a138d4143afc1d128cc445
#
_cell.length_a   1.000
_cell.length_b   1.000
_cell.length_c   1.000
_cell.angle_alpha   90.00
_cell.angle_beta   90.00
_cell.angle_gamma   90.00
#
_symmetry.space_group_name_H-M   'P 1'
#
loop_
_entity.id
_entity.type
_entity.pdbx_description
1 polymer ?
#
loop_
_entity_poly.entity_id
_entity_poly.type
_entity_poly.pdbx_seq_one_letter_code
_entity_poly.pdbx_strand_id
1 'polypeptide(L)'
;MFTLELSLRYSPFPISIQKKEYDDILRVFEQIKNAMRENADSVLIDLTCDKMKSKSISVLSREIIAVQIYEKSAIAGGSKRPGFSLES
;
A
#
# COMPACT_ATOMS: atom_id res chain seq x y z
N MET A 1 9.11 5.78 -8.66
CA MET A 1 8.38 6.00 -7.40
C MET A 1 7.75 4.69 -6.95
N PHE A 2 7.71 4.47 -5.67
CA PHE A 2 7.21 3.20 -5.13
C PHE A 2 5.79 3.36 -4.64
N THR A 3 4.98 2.33 -4.86
CA THR A 3 3.56 2.36 -4.51
C THR A 3 3.28 1.33 -3.42
N LEU A 4 2.51 1.72 -2.44
CA LEU A 4 1.97 0.82 -1.44
C LEU A 4 0.46 0.82 -1.62
N GLU A 5 -0.11 -0.38 -1.76
CA GLU A 5 -1.56 -0.53 -1.85
C GLU A 5 -2.04 -1.41 -0.73
N LEU A 6 -3.16 -1.04 -0.15
CA LEU A 6 -3.79 -1.91 0.82
C LEU A 6 -5.26 -2.08 0.50
N SER A 7 -5.74 -3.27 0.80
CA SER A 7 -7.14 -3.61 0.58
C SER A 7 -7.84 -3.66 1.92
N LEU A 8 -9.02 -3.07 1.96
CA LEU A 8 -9.79 -3.01 3.19
C LEU A 8 -10.97 -3.97 3.10
N ARG A 9 -11.36 -4.47 4.27
CA ARG A 9 -12.52 -5.34 4.38
C ARG A 9 -13.75 -4.61 3.85
N TYR A 10 -14.52 -5.28 3.05
CA TYR A 10 -15.77 -4.74 2.49
C TYR A 10 -15.59 -3.55 1.56
N SER A 11 -14.38 -3.29 1.08
CA SER A 11 -14.17 -2.21 0.12
C SER A 11 -13.68 -2.78 -1.20
N PRO A 12 -14.30 -2.44 -2.31
CA PRO A 12 -13.88 -2.96 -3.61
C PRO A 12 -12.68 -2.24 -4.19
N PHE A 13 -12.31 -1.10 -3.61
CA PHE A 13 -11.21 -0.32 -4.17
C PHE A 13 -10.05 -0.25 -3.19
N PRO A 14 -8.82 -0.49 -3.66
CA PRO A 14 -7.68 -0.38 -2.78
C PRO A 14 -7.34 1.08 -2.49
N ILE A 15 -6.66 1.26 -1.38
CA ILE A 15 -6.11 2.57 -1.03
C ILE A 15 -4.63 2.52 -1.36
N SER A 16 -4.10 3.58 -1.96
CA SER A 16 -2.69 3.58 -2.33
C SER A 16 -2.02 4.89 -1.95
N ILE A 17 -0.72 4.79 -1.64
CA ILE A 17 0.14 5.94 -1.45
C ILE A 17 1.42 5.67 -2.21
N GLN A 18 2.18 6.74 -2.48
CA GLN A 18 3.45 6.61 -3.18
C GLN A 18 4.54 7.33 -2.41
N LYS A 19 5.72 6.73 -2.40
CA LYS A 19 6.90 7.31 -1.77
C LYS A 19 8.03 7.33 -2.77
N LYS A 20 8.88 8.34 -2.69
CA LYS A 20 10.01 8.46 -3.59
C LYS A 20 11.11 7.48 -3.24
N GLU A 21 11.33 7.23 -1.96
CA GLU A 21 12.41 6.40 -1.51
C GLU A 21 11.91 5.01 -1.09
N TYR A 22 12.64 4.01 -1.51
CA TYR A 22 12.27 2.63 -1.16
C TYR A 22 12.25 2.41 0.34
N ASP A 23 13.23 2.97 1.06
CA ASP A 23 13.29 2.78 2.51
C ASP A 23 12.05 3.34 3.20
N ASP A 24 11.52 4.44 2.68
CA ASP A 24 10.33 5.03 3.27
C ASP A 24 9.12 4.13 3.10
N ILE A 25 8.94 3.60 1.90
CA ILE A 25 7.76 2.77 1.67
C ILE A 25 7.91 1.43 2.38
N LEU A 26 9.13 0.93 2.48
CA LEU A 26 9.37 -0.32 3.19
C LEU A 26 9.04 -0.16 4.68
N ARG A 27 9.40 0.98 5.25
CA ARG A 27 9.10 1.24 6.65
C ARG A 27 7.60 1.23 6.91
N VAL A 28 6.84 1.87 6.02
CA VAL A 28 5.39 1.90 6.14
C VAL A 28 4.81 0.49 5.97
N PHE A 29 5.34 -0.25 5.00
CA PHE A 29 4.91 -1.61 4.74
C PHE A 29 5.09 -2.49 5.98
N GLU A 30 6.27 -2.41 6.61
CA GLU A 30 6.54 -3.20 7.80
C GLU A 30 5.66 -2.76 8.98
N GLN A 31 5.43 -1.47 9.10
CA GLN A 31 4.55 -0.95 10.14
C GLN A 31 3.15 -1.53 10.01
N ILE A 32 2.63 -1.57 8.78
CA ILE A 32 1.30 -2.10 8.54
C ILE A 32 1.26 -3.60 8.80
N LYS A 33 2.28 -4.33 8.34
CA LYS A 33 2.33 -5.76 8.56
C LYS A 33 2.36 -6.09 10.05
N ASN A 34 3.12 -5.33 10.82
CA ASN A 34 3.20 -5.57 12.26
C ASN A 34 1.85 -5.30 12.91
N ALA A 35 1.16 -4.25 12.50
CA ALA A 35 -0.15 -3.95 13.05
C ALA A 35 -1.16 -5.03 12.71
N MET A 36 -1.08 -5.58 11.50
CA MET A 36 -1.98 -6.66 11.09
C MET A 36 -1.69 -7.93 11.88
N ARG A 37 -0.40 -8.17 12.17
CA ARG A 37 0.03 -9.39 12.83
C ARG A 37 -0.41 -9.44 14.29
N GLU A 38 -0.40 -8.30 14.92
CA GLU A 38 -0.69 -8.24 16.33
C GLU A 38 -2.15 -8.29 16.71
N ASN A 39 -2.98 -8.14 15.90
CA ASN A 39 -4.44 -8.17 15.96
C ASN A 39 -5.15 -8.17 17.32
N ALA A 40 -4.46 -7.90 18.39
CA ALA A 40 -5.12 -7.84 19.69
C ALA A 40 -6.06 -6.64 19.74
N ASP A 41 -5.55 -5.48 19.33
CA ASP A 41 -6.33 -4.27 19.31
C ASP A 41 -6.14 -3.59 17.97
N SER A 42 -7.19 -2.93 17.51
CA SER A 42 -7.06 -2.16 16.29
C SER A 42 -6.33 -0.87 16.59
N VAL A 43 -5.41 -0.48 15.72
CA VAL A 43 -4.71 0.79 15.86
C VAL A 43 -5.00 1.63 14.63
N LEU A 44 -4.95 2.93 14.81
CA LEU A 44 -5.12 3.86 13.70
C LEU A 44 -3.77 4.09 13.06
N ILE A 45 -3.70 3.87 11.76
CA ILE A 45 -2.46 4.06 11.01
C ILE A 45 -2.65 5.27 10.10
N ASP A 46 -1.74 6.23 10.21
CA ASP A 46 -1.79 7.44 9.38
C ASP A 46 -0.78 7.31 8.25
N LEU A 47 -1.22 7.58 7.05
CA LEU A 47 -0.40 7.44 5.85
C LEU A 47 -0.37 8.75 5.08
N THR A 48 0.79 9.05 4.49
CA THR A 48 0.93 10.22 3.63
C THR A 48 1.52 9.79 2.31
N CYS A 49 1.36 10.64 1.30
CA CYS A 49 1.78 10.32 -0.06
C CYS A 49 2.75 11.38 -0.56
N ASP A 50 3.90 10.95 -1.09
CA ASP A 50 4.87 11.92 -1.62
C ASP A 50 4.41 12.51 -2.93
N LYS A 51 3.75 11.74 -3.75
CA LYS A 51 3.30 12.23 -5.04
C LYS A 51 2.17 13.23 -4.89
N MET A 52 1.26 12.99 -3.97
CA MET A 52 0.15 13.88 -3.73
C MET A 52 0.24 14.36 -2.30
N LYS A 53 0.97 15.45 -2.11
CA LYS A 53 1.34 15.86 -0.76
C LYS A 53 0.19 16.27 0.13
N SER A 54 -0.92 16.66 -0.48
CA SER A 54 -2.09 17.00 0.32
C SER A 54 -2.88 15.77 0.76
N LYS A 55 -2.50 14.59 0.29
CA LYS A 55 -3.25 13.38 0.60
C LYS A 55 -2.80 12.82 1.96
N SER A 56 -3.76 12.59 2.82
CA SER A 56 -3.50 11.99 4.12
C SER A 56 -4.60 10.98 4.37
N ILE A 57 -4.22 9.79 4.77
CA ILE A 57 -5.15 8.69 4.96
C ILE A 57 -4.98 8.14 6.35
N SER A 58 -6.08 7.90 7.05
CA SER A 58 -6.05 7.20 8.32
C SER A 58 -6.90 5.95 8.19
N VAL A 59 -6.37 4.83 8.63
CA VAL A 59 -7.05 3.54 8.46
C VAL A 59 -6.87 2.71 9.72
N LEU A 60 -7.90 1.93 10.05
CA LEU A 60 -7.84 1.03 11.19
C LEU A 60 -7.17 -0.27 10.78
N SER A 61 -6.20 -0.71 11.57
CA SER A 61 -5.42 -1.89 11.20
C SER A 61 -6.28 -3.15 11.02
N ARG A 62 -7.32 -3.31 11.82
CA ARG A 62 -8.14 -4.52 11.74
C ARG A 62 -8.99 -4.58 10.47
N GLU A 63 -9.08 -3.45 9.74
CA GLU A 63 -9.85 -3.44 8.50
C GLU A 63 -8.98 -3.75 7.28
N ILE A 64 -7.67 -3.90 7.47
CA ILE A 64 -6.77 -4.17 6.37
C ILE A 64 -6.66 -5.69 6.18
N ILE A 65 -6.97 -6.16 4.98
CA ILE A 65 -6.87 -7.58 4.69
C ILE A 65 -5.66 -7.95 3.85
N ALA A 66 -5.07 -6.96 3.16
CA ALA A 66 -3.88 -7.22 2.36
C ALA A 66 -3.12 -5.92 2.15
N VAL A 67 -1.80 -6.03 2.06
CA VAL A 67 -0.95 -4.88 1.77
C VAL A 67 0.16 -5.34 0.84
N GLN A 68 0.52 -4.50 -0.13
CA GLN A 68 1.59 -4.83 -1.05
C GLN A 68 2.35 -3.57 -1.43
N ILE A 69 3.63 -3.74 -1.77
CA ILE A 69 4.41 -2.64 -2.32
C ILE A 69 5.01 -3.09 -3.65
N TYR A 70 5.19 -2.13 -4.54
CA TYR A 70 5.83 -2.40 -5.82
C TYR A 70 6.34 -1.08 -6.39
N GLU A 71 7.26 -1.21 -7.33
CA GLU A 71 7.78 -0.04 -8.02
C GLU A 71 6.98 0.14 -9.30
N LYS A 72 6.37 1.31 -9.44
CA LYS A 72 5.60 1.59 -10.62
C LYS A 72 6.55 2.06 -11.70
N SER A 73 6.69 1.29 -12.73
CA SER A 73 7.62 1.62 -13.79
C SER A 73 7.06 2.68 -14.70
N ALA A 74 7.91 3.57 -15.08
CA ALA A 74 7.51 4.58 -16.04
C ALA A 74 7.33 3.96 -17.40
N ILE A 75 7.94 2.85 -17.62
CA ILE A 75 7.83 2.22 -18.88
C ILE A 75 6.59 1.44 -18.96
N ALA A 76 5.90 1.46 -18.08
CA ALA A 76 4.73 0.77 -17.99
C ALA A 76 4.21 0.32 -19.24
N GLY A 77 4.68 0.82 -20.08
CA GLY A 77 4.26 0.29 -21.25
C GLY A 77 4.32 -1.10 -21.01
N GLY A 78 5.08 -1.36 -20.71
CA GLY A 78 5.09 -2.57 -20.64
C GLY A 78 4.13 -3.29 -19.84
N SER A 79 3.97 -3.21 -19.76
CA SER A 79 3.56 -3.89 -19.24
C SER A 79 2.49 -4.60 -19.24
N LYS A 80 2.43 -4.77 -19.68
CA LYS A 80 1.73 -5.23 -19.69
C LYS A 80 1.27 -6.35 -19.32
N ARG A 81 1.38 -6.49 -19.21
CA ARG A 81 1.17 -7.31 -18.86
C ARG A 81 0.46 -7.99 -18.29
N PRO A 82 0.08 -8.30 -18.49
CA PRO A 82 -0.51 -8.71 -17.88
C PRO A 82 -0.66 -9.68 -17.24
N GLY A 83 -0.56 -9.59 -17.21
CA GLY A 83 -0.64 -10.07 -16.75
C GLY A 83 -0.82 -10.85 -16.21
N PHE A 84 -0.65 -10.68 -16.26
CA PHE A 84 -0.62 -11.15 -15.80
C PHE A 84 -0.79 -11.73 -15.22
N SER A 85 -0.60 -11.65 -15.22
CA SER A 85 -0.53 -11.94 -14.72
C SER A 85 -0.60 -12.64 -14.03
N LEU A 86 -0.61 -12.75 -13.96
CA LEU A 86 -0.51 -13.22 -13.49
C LEU A 86 -0.29 -13.89 -13.10
N GLU A 87 -0.17 -13.84 -12.89
CA GLU A 87 0.23 -14.08 -12.69
C GLU A 87 0.27 -14.44 -12.23
N SER A 88 0.23 -14.59 -12.15
CA SER A 88 0.47 -14.55 -11.97
C SER A 88 0.60 -14.86 -11.79
#